data_027a9d8ca88162a98fcac3161e0da3ad
#
_entry.id   027a9d8ca88162a98fcac3161e0da3ad
#
_cell.length_a   1.000
_cell.length_b   1.000
_cell.length_c   1.000
_cell.angle_alpha   90.00
_cell.angle_beta   90.00
_cell.angle_gamma   90.00
#
_symmetry.space_group_name_H-M   'P 1'
#
loop_
_entity.id
_entity.type
_entity.pdbx_description
1 polymer ?
#
loop_
_entity_poly.entity_id
_entity_poly.type
_entity_poly.pdbx_seq_one_letter_code
_entity_poly.pdbx_strand_id
1 'polypeptide(L)'
;MIVKKKERLMSIDPSINNLGMAIWDMTTKKLLLWKLVHPKTDMRKNEYEKALSMSDQLREWSKIYVVNHTVLEVPEHWAVGGFEARETGSIAKLCFVCGLIYSMQYSMETCELVSPRGWKGQMPKEVMANRLQDEYWAKYQIDMNGTATDKKLNENVSDAIGIGHYKIFGSV
;
A
#
# COMPACT_ATOMS: atom_id res chain seq x y z
N MET A 1 -26.91 14.14 18.90
CA MET A 1 -26.33 12.83 18.52
C MET A 1 -24.98 13.10 17.87
N ILE A 2 -23.88 12.80 18.54
CA ILE A 2 -22.54 13.01 17.96
C ILE A 2 -22.29 11.84 17.01
N VAL A 3 -22.33 12.11 15.70
CA VAL A 3 -21.93 11.12 14.69
C VAL A 3 -20.44 10.92 14.85
N LYS A 4 -20.01 9.76 15.34
CA LYS A 4 -18.59 9.42 15.39
C LYS A 4 -18.03 9.47 13.96
N LYS A 5 -17.05 10.35 13.72
CA LYS A 5 -16.34 10.44 12.46
C LYS A 5 -15.73 9.06 12.17
N LYS A 6 -15.98 8.53 10.99
CA LYS A 6 -15.35 7.27 10.57
C LYS A 6 -13.88 7.55 10.32
N GLU A 7 -12.99 6.85 11.02
CA GLU A 7 -11.56 6.93 10.82
C GLU A 7 -11.12 5.80 9.91
N ARG A 8 -10.55 6.14 8.75
CA ARG A 8 -10.10 5.19 7.75
C ARG A 8 -8.67 5.44 7.36
N LEU A 9 -7.91 4.35 7.32
CA LEU A 9 -6.51 4.31 6.95
C LEU A 9 -6.37 3.73 5.54
N MET A 10 -5.53 4.34 4.71
CA MET A 10 -4.99 3.75 3.49
C MET A 10 -3.52 3.43 3.73
N SER A 11 -3.12 2.19 3.56
CA SER A 11 -1.73 1.75 3.58
C SER A 11 -1.26 1.42 2.17
N ILE A 12 -0.04 1.83 1.83
CA ILE A 12 0.50 1.79 0.47
C ILE A 12 1.91 1.22 0.48
N ASP A 13 2.13 0.18 -0.32
CA ASP A 13 3.45 -0.30 -0.72
C ASP A 13 3.73 0.16 -2.15
N PRO A 14 4.59 1.19 -2.36
CA PRO A 14 4.82 1.79 -3.66
C PRO A 14 5.77 0.95 -4.52
N SER A 15 5.51 0.95 -5.82
CA SER A 15 6.41 0.39 -6.82
C SER A 15 6.32 1.20 -8.11
N ILE A 16 7.33 1.07 -8.97
CA ILE A 16 7.42 1.84 -10.22
C ILE A 16 6.37 1.39 -11.24
N ASN A 17 6.06 0.11 -11.28
CA ASN A 17 5.18 -0.48 -12.31
C ASN A 17 3.77 -0.81 -11.82
N ASN A 18 3.62 -1.01 -10.52
CA ASN A 18 2.35 -1.25 -9.84
C ASN A 18 2.55 -1.02 -8.35
N LEU A 19 1.51 -0.76 -7.61
CA LEU A 19 1.60 -0.59 -6.16
C LEU A 19 0.51 -1.40 -5.45
N GLY A 20 0.82 -1.81 -4.23
CA GLY A 20 -0.15 -2.37 -3.32
C GLY A 20 -0.89 -1.28 -2.54
N MET A 21 -2.19 -1.47 -2.35
CA MET A 21 -3.03 -0.59 -1.55
C MET A 21 -3.95 -1.43 -0.67
N ALA A 22 -4.12 -1.01 0.58
CA ALA A 22 -5.14 -1.56 1.46
C ALA A 22 -5.87 -0.43 2.20
N ILE A 23 -7.18 -0.58 2.42
CA ILE A 23 -8.01 0.38 3.14
C ILE A 23 -8.62 -0.30 4.36
N TRP A 24 -8.52 0.37 5.50
CA TRP A 24 -8.93 -0.13 6.80
C TRP A 24 -9.92 0.81 7.48
N ASP A 25 -10.85 0.23 8.21
CA ASP A 25 -11.63 0.95 9.21
C ASP A 25 -10.89 0.86 10.55
N MET A 26 -10.37 1.97 11.03
CA MET A 26 -9.56 2.02 12.26
C MET A 26 -10.41 1.80 13.51
N THR A 27 -11.70 2.14 13.46
CA THR A 27 -12.61 1.98 14.60
C THR A 27 -12.96 0.51 14.81
N THR A 28 -13.29 -0.19 13.73
CA THR A 28 -13.67 -1.61 13.78
C THR A 28 -12.49 -2.55 13.58
N LYS A 29 -11.31 -2.01 13.28
CA LYS A 29 -10.08 -2.74 12.94
C LYS A 29 -10.28 -3.74 11.79
N LYS A 30 -11.14 -3.42 10.84
CA LYS A 30 -11.44 -4.27 9.69
C LYS A 30 -10.74 -3.76 8.44
N LEU A 31 -10.14 -4.68 7.70
CA LEU A 31 -9.69 -4.43 6.34
C LEU A 31 -10.94 -4.33 5.45
N LEU A 32 -11.10 -3.23 4.73
CA LEU A 32 -12.28 -2.95 3.89
C LEU A 32 -12.04 -3.28 2.43
N LEU A 33 -10.81 -3.03 1.96
CA LEU A 33 -10.42 -3.23 0.57
C LEU A 33 -8.92 -3.47 0.50
N TRP A 34 -8.49 -4.26 -0.46
CA TRP A 34 -7.12 -4.31 -0.91
C TRP A 34 -7.08 -4.40 -2.44
N LYS A 35 -6.03 -3.87 -3.04
CA LYS A 35 -5.91 -3.83 -4.49
C LYS A 35 -4.46 -3.71 -4.95
N LEU A 36 -4.16 -4.37 -6.08
CA LEU A 36 -2.99 -4.07 -6.87
C LEU A 36 -3.38 -2.97 -7.88
N VAL A 37 -2.76 -1.81 -7.76
CA VAL A 37 -3.03 -0.65 -8.61
C VAL A 37 -2.02 -0.63 -9.75
N HIS A 38 -2.52 -0.66 -10.98
CA HIS A 38 -1.72 -0.56 -12.20
C HIS A 38 -1.91 0.80 -12.86
N PRO A 39 -0.90 1.33 -13.58
CA PRO A 39 -1.12 2.49 -14.42
C PRO A 39 -2.14 2.17 -15.50
N LYS A 40 -2.98 3.15 -15.85
CA LYS A 40 -3.92 3.03 -16.96
C LYS A 40 -3.14 2.73 -18.27
N THR A 41 -3.73 1.96 -19.15
CA THR A 41 -3.06 1.40 -20.35
C THR A 41 -2.50 2.44 -21.31
N ASP A 42 -3.16 3.58 -21.41
CA ASP A 42 -2.77 4.73 -22.22
C ASP A 42 -1.58 5.52 -21.66
N MET A 43 -1.33 5.40 -20.34
CA MET A 43 -0.28 6.11 -19.58
C MET A 43 0.99 5.28 -19.36
N ARG A 44 1.20 4.18 -20.09
CA ARG A 44 2.33 3.26 -19.84
C ARG A 44 3.67 3.67 -20.47
N LYS A 45 3.77 4.85 -21.05
CA LYS A 45 4.95 5.23 -21.87
C LYS A 45 6.20 5.56 -21.07
N ASN A 46 6.06 6.17 -19.91
CA ASN A 46 7.20 6.48 -19.02
C ASN A 46 6.85 6.33 -17.55
N GLU A 47 7.87 6.28 -16.69
CA GLU A 47 7.70 6.05 -15.25
C GLU A 47 6.94 7.17 -14.54
N TYR A 48 7.07 8.41 -15.01
CA TYR A 48 6.39 9.57 -14.41
C TYR A 48 4.89 9.53 -14.69
N GLU A 49 4.51 9.21 -15.91
CA GLU A 49 3.10 9.05 -16.29
C GLU A 49 2.45 7.86 -15.56
N LYS A 50 3.19 6.75 -15.39
CA LYS A 50 2.74 5.62 -14.59
C LYS A 50 2.47 6.04 -13.15
N ALA A 51 3.43 6.72 -12.51
CA ALA A 51 3.31 7.18 -11.14
C ALA A 51 2.12 8.13 -10.96
N LEU A 52 1.94 9.07 -11.88
CA LEU A 52 0.81 10.00 -11.87
C LEU A 52 -0.52 9.27 -11.98
N SER A 53 -0.64 8.33 -12.94
CA SER A 53 -1.84 7.52 -13.14
C SER A 53 -2.21 6.67 -11.92
N MET A 54 -1.21 6.09 -11.24
CA MET A 54 -1.43 5.33 -10.01
C MET A 54 -1.84 6.23 -8.85
N SER A 55 -1.20 7.39 -8.71
CA SER A 55 -1.52 8.37 -7.66
C SER A 55 -2.94 8.94 -7.81
N ASP A 56 -3.39 9.21 -9.03
CA ASP A 56 -4.77 9.63 -9.30
C ASP A 56 -5.78 8.56 -8.89
N GLN A 57 -5.49 7.30 -9.18
CA GLN A 57 -6.35 6.19 -8.72
C GLN A 57 -6.41 6.10 -7.21
N LEU A 58 -5.27 6.25 -6.49
CA LEU A 58 -5.27 6.29 -5.02
C LEU A 58 -6.16 7.42 -4.51
N ARG A 59 -6.08 8.60 -5.12
CA ARG A 59 -6.93 9.75 -4.76
C ARG A 59 -8.41 9.47 -4.99
N GLU A 60 -8.77 8.79 -6.05
CA GLU A 60 -10.16 8.36 -6.30
C GLU A 60 -10.65 7.40 -5.20
N TRP A 61 -9.86 6.38 -4.85
CA TRP A 61 -10.19 5.45 -3.77
C TRP A 61 -10.27 6.14 -2.41
N SER A 62 -9.38 7.09 -2.13
CA SER A 62 -9.42 7.88 -0.90
C SER A 62 -10.73 8.65 -0.76
N LYS A 63 -11.25 9.21 -1.84
CA LYS A 63 -12.53 9.92 -1.84
C LYS A 63 -13.71 8.96 -1.64
N ILE A 64 -13.73 7.83 -2.38
CA ILE A 64 -14.81 6.83 -2.29
C ILE A 64 -14.93 6.28 -0.87
N TYR A 65 -13.81 5.97 -0.24
CA TYR A 65 -13.78 5.41 1.11
C TYR A 65 -13.69 6.46 2.22
N VAL A 66 -13.61 7.75 1.90
CA VAL A 66 -13.45 8.83 2.89
C VAL A 66 -12.25 8.55 3.79
N VAL A 67 -11.09 8.32 3.18
CA VAL A 67 -9.84 8.06 3.90
C VAL A 67 -9.35 9.34 4.58
N ASN A 68 -8.96 9.24 5.85
CA ASN A 68 -8.47 10.37 6.65
C ASN A 68 -6.95 10.26 6.88
N HIS A 69 -6.44 9.04 6.95
CA HIS A 69 -5.05 8.74 7.27
C HIS A 69 -4.42 7.92 6.15
N THR A 70 -3.18 8.22 5.82
CA THR A 70 -2.39 7.43 4.86
C THR A 70 -1.08 7.02 5.51
N VAL A 71 -0.66 5.78 5.26
CA VAL A 71 0.69 5.29 5.61
C VAL A 71 1.33 4.78 4.34
N LEU A 72 2.49 5.34 4.02
CA LEU A 72 3.24 5.06 2.81
C LEU A 72 4.59 4.45 3.17
N GLU A 73 4.91 3.27 2.64
CA GLU A 73 6.27 2.74 2.74
C GLU A 73 7.22 3.58 1.89
N VAL A 74 8.39 3.86 2.44
CA VAL A 74 9.46 4.57 1.73
C VAL A 74 10.75 3.77 1.77
N PRO A 75 11.54 3.76 0.69
CA PRO A 75 12.78 3.01 0.67
C PRO A 75 13.77 3.55 1.72
N GLU A 76 14.41 2.63 2.44
CA GLU A 76 15.53 2.98 3.31
C GLU A 76 16.79 3.20 2.49
N HIS A 77 17.53 4.26 2.78
CA HIS A 77 18.77 4.61 2.07
C HIS A 77 19.83 3.49 2.09
N TRP A 78 19.77 2.61 3.10
CA TRP A 78 20.82 1.63 3.39
C TRP A 78 20.45 0.18 3.06
N ALA A 79 19.17 -0.12 2.92
CA ALA A 79 18.69 -1.49 2.84
C ALA A 79 18.59 -2.01 1.41
N VAL A 80 18.71 -1.15 0.45
CA VAL A 80 18.36 -1.56 -0.89
C VAL A 80 19.54 -2.14 -1.60
N GLY A 81 19.37 -3.40 -1.79
CA GLY A 81 19.99 -4.24 -2.78
C GLY A 81 21.05 -3.56 -3.59
N GLY A 82 22.12 -4.11 -3.56
CA GLY A 82 23.37 -3.90 -4.19
C GLY A 82 23.48 -2.81 -5.26
N PHE A 83 24.66 -2.72 -5.73
CA PHE A 83 25.16 -1.88 -6.79
C PHE A 83 24.18 -1.66 -7.99
N GLU A 84 23.49 -2.73 -8.44
CA GLU A 84 22.55 -2.69 -9.56
C GLU A 84 21.37 -1.72 -9.38
N ALA A 85 20.77 -1.64 -8.19
CA ALA A 85 19.63 -0.75 -7.96
C ALA A 85 20.04 0.74 -7.98
N ARG A 86 21.30 1.02 -7.67
CA ARG A 86 21.87 2.37 -7.76
C ARG A 86 22.19 2.72 -9.21
N GLU A 87 22.79 1.82 -9.97
CA GLU A 87 23.15 2.02 -11.37
C GLU A 87 21.91 2.19 -12.26
N THR A 88 20.85 1.43 -12.02
CA THR A 88 19.62 1.51 -12.82
C THR A 88 18.77 2.74 -12.49
N GLY A 89 19.11 3.52 -11.46
CA GLY A 89 18.31 4.64 -11.00
C GLY A 89 16.96 4.23 -10.40
N SER A 90 16.75 2.95 -10.10
CA SER A 90 15.48 2.43 -9.59
C SER A 90 15.09 3.05 -8.25
N ILE A 91 16.06 3.33 -7.38
CA ILE A 91 15.82 3.99 -6.10
C ILE A 91 15.30 5.42 -6.32
N ALA A 92 15.94 6.17 -7.22
CA ALA A 92 15.53 7.55 -7.52
C ALA A 92 14.10 7.58 -8.10
N LYS A 93 13.78 6.65 -9.00
CA LYS A 93 12.43 6.50 -9.54
C LYS A 93 11.41 6.15 -8.46
N LEU A 94 11.76 5.24 -7.55
CA LEU A 94 10.88 4.89 -6.43
C LEU A 94 10.67 6.05 -5.46
N CYS A 95 11.74 6.80 -5.14
CA CYS A 95 11.63 8.02 -4.34
C CYS A 95 10.72 9.07 -5.00
N PHE A 96 10.80 9.20 -6.33
CA PHE A 96 9.88 10.08 -7.07
C PHE A 96 8.42 9.62 -6.94
N VAL A 97 8.15 8.32 -7.11
CA VAL A 97 6.80 7.74 -6.91
C VAL A 97 6.30 8.03 -5.51
N CYS A 98 7.12 7.77 -4.48
CA CYS A 98 6.77 8.07 -3.08
C CYS A 98 6.48 9.55 -2.87
N GLY A 99 7.33 10.45 -3.38
CA GLY A 99 7.16 11.89 -3.26
C GLY A 99 5.87 12.38 -3.93
N LEU A 100 5.54 11.86 -5.11
CA LEU A 100 4.31 12.17 -5.80
C LEU A 100 3.08 11.70 -5.01
N ILE A 101 3.07 10.45 -4.55
CA ILE A 101 1.99 9.91 -3.73
C ILE A 101 1.83 10.75 -2.46
N TYR A 102 2.94 11.02 -1.75
CA TYR A 102 2.93 11.83 -0.53
C TYR A 102 2.31 13.21 -0.78
N SER A 103 2.75 13.91 -1.83
CA SER A 103 2.24 15.25 -2.14
C SER A 103 0.74 15.26 -2.45
N MET A 104 0.23 14.22 -3.11
CA MET A 104 -1.19 14.11 -3.46
C MET A 104 -2.05 13.66 -2.28
N GLN A 105 -1.48 12.94 -1.32
CA GLN A 105 -2.16 12.50 -0.10
C GLN A 105 -2.03 13.49 1.06
N TYR A 106 -1.14 14.46 0.97
CA TYR A 106 -0.91 15.47 2.02
C TYR A 106 -2.15 16.35 2.32
N SER A 107 -3.11 16.42 1.41
CA SER A 107 -4.40 17.06 1.66
C SER A 107 -5.31 16.29 2.63
N MET A 108 -4.92 15.08 3.03
CA MET A 108 -5.57 14.30 4.07
C MET A 108 -5.13 14.75 5.46
N GLU A 109 -5.85 14.31 6.48
CA GLU A 109 -5.55 14.72 7.86
C GLU A 109 -4.13 14.32 8.29
N THR A 110 -3.69 13.13 7.88
CA THR A 110 -2.31 12.68 8.11
C THR A 110 -1.79 11.82 6.97
N CYS A 111 -0.50 12.00 6.64
CA CYS A 111 0.25 11.07 5.79
C CYS A 111 1.56 10.73 6.49
N GLU A 112 1.70 9.49 6.93
CA GLU A 112 2.86 8.98 7.64
C GLU A 112 3.76 8.16 6.72
N LEU A 113 5.07 8.33 6.87
CA LEU A 113 6.07 7.57 6.14
C LEU A 113 6.64 6.47 7.06
N VAL A 114 6.70 5.25 6.57
CA VAL A 114 7.28 4.12 7.30
C VAL A 114 8.37 3.45 6.47
N SER A 115 9.39 2.95 7.14
CA SER A 115 10.41 2.14 6.47
C SER A 115 10.09 0.65 6.59
N PRO A 116 10.61 -0.20 5.69
CA PRO A 116 10.46 -1.66 5.80
C PRO A 116 10.85 -2.21 7.17
N ARG A 117 11.96 -1.73 7.73
CA ARG A 117 12.40 -2.11 9.08
C ARG A 117 11.46 -1.64 10.17
N GLY A 118 10.85 -0.48 9.97
CA GLY A 118 9.96 0.13 10.95
C GLY A 118 8.71 -0.70 11.21
N TRP A 119 8.16 -1.35 10.19
CA TRP A 119 6.90 -2.08 10.33
C TRP A 119 7.05 -3.60 10.35
N LYS A 120 7.96 -4.20 9.57
CA LYS A 120 8.16 -5.66 9.55
C LYS A 120 9.40 -6.13 10.31
N GLY A 121 10.24 -5.21 10.76
CA GLY A 121 11.47 -5.55 11.49
C GLY A 121 12.41 -6.43 10.65
N GLN A 122 12.84 -7.54 11.24
CA GLN A 122 13.68 -8.54 10.56
C GLN A 122 12.88 -9.77 10.08
N MET A 123 11.55 -9.71 10.10
CA MET A 123 10.72 -10.84 9.68
C MET A 123 10.94 -11.15 8.20
N PRO A 124 11.25 -12.40 7.84
CA PRO A 124 11.35 -12.79 6.45
C PRO A 124 10.04 -12.53 5.69
N LYS A 125 10.16 -12.02 4.47
CA LYS A 125 9.02 -11.63 3.64
C LYS A 125 7.99 -12.76 3.45
N GLU A 126 8.47 -13.98 3.25
CA GLU A 126 7.61 -15.15 3.08
C GLU A 126 6.82 -15.50 4.34
N VAL A 127 7.44 -15.37 5.51
CA VAL A 127 6.78 -15.63 6.80
C VAL A 127 5.66 -14.65 7.03
N MET A 128 5.92 -13.37 6.76
CA MET A 128 4.93 -12.31 6.87
C MET A 128 3.78 -12.52 5.88
N ALA A 129 4.10 -12.77 4.61
CA ALA A 129 3.10 -12.99 3.57
C ALA A 129 2.17 -14.17 3.91
N ASN A 130 2.72 -15.28 4.42
CA ASN A 130 1.93 -16.44 4.82
C ASN A 130 1.00 -16.11 6.00
N ARG A 131 1.49 -15.42 7.03
CA ARG A 131 0.65 -15.00 8.17
C ARG A 131 -0.52 -14.11 7.72
N LEU A 132 -0.25 -13.12 6.90
CA LEU A 132 -1.28 -12.22 6.40
C LEU A 132 -2.26 -12.94 5.47
N GLN A 133 -1.77 -13.87 4.65
CA GLN A 133 -2.61 -14.68 3.80
C GLN A 133 -3.55 -15.57 4.62
N ASP A 134 -3.06 -16.25 5.65
CA ASP A 134 -3.88 -17.10 6.52
C ASP A 134 -4.94 -16.28 7.26
N GLU A 135 -4.59 -15.08 7.72
CA GLU A 135 -5.50 -14.22 8.47
C GLU A 135 -6.58 -13.55 7.60
N TYR A 136 -6.17 -13.02 6.43
CA TYR A 136 -7.05 -12.16 5.64
C TYR A 136 -7.63 -12.85 4.42
N TRP A 137 -6.94 -13.81 3.79
CA TRP A 137 -7.41 -14.45 2.57
C TRP A 137 -8.71 -15.24 2.77
N ALA A 138 -8.80 -16.01 3.83
CA ALA A 138 -10.00 -16.81 4.14
C ALA A 138 -11.25 -15.92 4.39
N LYS A 139 -11.06 -14.73 4.95
CA LYS A 139 -12.14 -13.77 5.21
C LYS A 139 -12.63 -13.05 3.95
N TYR A 140 -11.78 -12.94 2.92
CA TYR A 140 -12.04 -12.13 1.72
C TYR A 140 -12.51 -12.92 0.52
N GLN A 141 -12.23 -14.21 0.44
CA GLN A 141 -12.81 -15.06 -0.62
C GLN A 141 -14.34 -15.06 -0.63
N ILE A 142 -14.96 -14.76 0.50
CA ILE A 142 -16.41 -14.77 0.66
C ILE A 142 -17.07 -13.50 0.09
N ASP A 143 -16.36 -12.36 0.11
CA ASP A 143 -16.98 -11.06 -0.25
C ASP A 143 -16.72 -10.60 -1.70
N MET A 144 -15.82 -11.24 -2.42
CA MET A 144 -15.43 -10.86 -3.78
C MET A 144 -15.98 -11.79 -4.86
N ASN A 145 -17.28 -12.09 -4.84
CA ASN A 145 -18.03 -12.73 -5.94
C ASN A 145 -17.22 -13.67 -6.86
N GLY A 146 -16.64 -14.71 -6.30
CA GLY A 146 -16.30 -15.93 -7.05
C GLY A 146 -15.15 -15.86 -8.05
N THR A 147 -14.43 -14.78 -8.19
CA THR A 147 -13.30 -14.67 -9.13
C THR A 147 -11.92 -14.58 -8.46
N ALA A 148 -11.73 -15.24 -7.35
CA ALA A 148 -10.40 -15.45 -6.80
C ALA A 148 -9.67 -16.53 -7.63
N THR A 149 -9.16 -16.14 -8.79
CA THR A 149 -8.36 -17.01 -9.67
C THR A 149 -6.92 -17.14 -9.22
N ASP A 150 -6.44 -16.26 -8.35
CA ASP A 150 -5.06 -16.28 -7.86
C ASP A 150 -5.01 -16.80 -6.42
N LYS A 151 -4.48 -17.99 -6.26
CA LYS A 151 -4.28 -18.66 -4.96
C LYS A 151 -3.27 -17.97 -4.04
N LYS A 152 -2.66 -16.87 -4.46
CA LYS A 152 -1.62 -16.15 -3.72
C LYS A 152 -1.80 -14.65 -3.89
N LEU A 153 -1.73 -13.89 -2.78
CA LEU A 153 -1.67 -12.43 -2.83
C LEU A 153 -0.41 -11.96 -3.57
N ASN A 154 -0.55 -10.92 -4.38
CA ASN A 154 0.61 -10.22 -4.93
C ASN A 154 1.45 -9.65 -3.78
N GLU A 155 2.77 -9.66 -3.94
CA GLU A 155 3.70 -9.22 -2.89
C GLU A 155 3.42 -7.78 -2.44
N ASN A 156 3.23 -6.85 -3.37
CA ASN A 156 2.96 -5.45 -3.01
C ASN A 156 1.63 -5.30 -2.25
N VAL A 157 0.62 -6.09 -2.61
CA VAL A 157 -0.65 -6.11 -1.88
C VAL A 157 -0.48 -6.68 -0.49
N SER A 158 0.29 -7.75 -0.35
CA SER A 158 0.62 -8.34 0.94
C SER A 158 1.37 -7.35 1.84
N ASP A 159 2.36 -6.65 1.29
CA ASP A 159 3.12 -5.63 2.03
C ASP A 159 2.19 -4.46 2.43
N ALA A 160 1.31 -3.98 1.55
CA ALA A 160 0.33 -2.94 1.88
C ALA A 160 -0.64 -3.36 3.00
N ILE A 161 -1.11 -4.62 3.00
CA ILE A 161 -1.92 -5.16 4.09
C ILE A 161 -1.10 -5.20 5.38
N GLY A 162 0.15 -5.66 5.33
CA GLY A 162 1.06 -5.74 6.48
C GLY A 162 1.33 -4.38 7.12
N ILE A 163 1.57 -3.35 6.32
CA ILE A 163 1.76 -1.97 6.78
C ILE A 163 0.52 -1.47 7.55
N GLY A 164 -0.66 -1.70 6.98
CA GLY A 164 -1.91 -1.29 7.63
C GLY A 164 -2.20 -2.09 8.90
N HIS A 165 -1.93 -3.40 8.88
CA HIS A 165 -2.05 -4.27 10.05
C HIS A 165 -1.13 -3.78 11.19
N TYR A 166 0.15 -3.54 10.88
CA TYR A 166 1.10 -2.99 11.84
C TYR A 166 0.61 -1.68 12.46
N LYS A 167 0.09 -0.78 11.64
CA LYS A 167 -0.42 0.52 12.13
C LYS A 167 -1.61 0.39 13.07
N ILE A 168 -2.45 -0.60 12.87
CA ILE A 168 -3.68 -0.81 13.66
C ILE A 168 -3.43 -1.66 14.91
N PHE A 169 -2.54 -2.65 14.82
CA PHE A 169 -2.32 -3.65 15.87
C PHE A 169 -0.96 -3.52 16.57
N GLY A 170 -0.01 -2.77 16.00
CA GLY A 170 1.33 -2.57 16.55
C GLY A 170 2.32 -3.70 16.26
N SER A 171 1.91 -4.74 15.54
CA SER A 171 2.75 -5.88 15.15
C SER A 171 2.20 -6.54 13.88
N VAL A 172 3.02 -7.33 13.21
CA VAL A 172 2.64 -8.15 12.05
C VAL A 172 2.83 -9.62 12.34
#